data_1fc928e367f65627c241d5588d622cdb
#
_entry.id   1fc928e367f65627c241d5588d622cdb
#
_cell.length_a   1.000
_cell.length_b   1.000
_cell.length_c   1.000
_cell.angle_alpha   90.00
_cell.angle_beta   90.00
_cell.angle_gamma   90.00
#
_symmetry.space_group_name_H-M   'P 1'
#
loop_
_entity.id
_entity.type
_entity.pdbx_description
1 polymer ?
#
loop_
_entity_poly.entity_id
_entity_poly.type
_entity_poly.pdbx_seq_one_letter_code
_entity_poly.pdbx_strand_id
1 'polypeptide(L)'
;GRDLIMLTVSSNNNLNDLEKIKNEHLKYTLPGTRLEVDEDLPIIINLGYGVHGNEPSSAEAAMLTAYTLVASKNIKIERFINNSVIFIDPTINPDGRDRHSQWANQYKSINLVADSNDAEHNEAWPRGRTNHYWFDLNRDWLLAINPESKGKLKWFHSWYPNVVTDFHEMGTNSNYFFEPMKRNAS
;
A
#
# COMPACT_ATOMS: atom_id res chain seq x y z
N GLY A 1 16.59 4.26 -9.83
CA GLY A 1 16.39 3.67 -8.54
C GLY A 1 16.07 4.70 -7.47
N ARG A 2 14.91 4.55 -6.88
CA ARG A 2 14.50 5.27 -5.68
C ARG A 2 14.34 4.28 -4.55
N ASP A 3 14.67 4.71 -3.34
CA ASP A 3 14.46 3.89 -2.16
C ASP A 3 12.96 3.74 -1.90
N LEU A 4 12.53 2.52 -1.56
CA LEU A 4 11.23 2.29 -1.00
C LEU A 4 11.28 2.54 0.50
N ILE A 5 10.38 3.36 0.99
CA ILE A 5 10.26 3.69 2.41
C ILE A 5 9.00 3.07 2.98
N MET A 6 9.06 2.72 4.25
CA MET A 6 7.90 2.26 5.00
C MET A 6 7.81 3.06 6.29
N LEU A 7 6.64 3.61 6.56
CA LEU A 7 6.34 4.29 7.81
C LEU A 7 5.76 3.29 8.81
N THR A 8 6.22 3.34 10.05
CA THR A 8 5.61 2.60 11.16
C THR A 8 4.89 3.57 12.08
N VAL A 9 3.60 3.35 12.28
CA VAL A 9 2.75 4.17 13.15
C VAL A 9 2.14 3.28 14.23
N SER A 10 2.31 3.68 15.49
CA SER A 10 1.72 3.02 16.64
C SER A 10 1.82 3.93 17.87
N SER A 11 1.36 3.47 19.04
CA SER A 11 1.61 4.17 20.29
C SER A 11 3.10 4.13 20.66
N ASN A 12 3.54 5.08 21.50
CA ASN A 12 4.92 5.11 21.96
C ASN A 12 5.32 3.80 22.68
N ASN A 13 4.41 3.20 23.43
CA ASN A 13 4.67 1.94 24.12
C ASN A 13 4.93 0.81 23.12
N ASN A 14 4.06 0.68 22.11
CA ASN A 14 4.22 -0.33 21.08
C ASN A 14 5.49 -0.13 20.25
N LEU A 15 5.85 1.13 19.95
CA LEU A 15 7.08 1.42 19.20
C LEU A 15 8.34 1.07 20.01
N ASN A 16 8.32 1.28 21.34
CA ASN A 16 9.41 0.87 22.21
C ASN A 16 9.54 -0.66 22.33
N ASP A 17 8.41 -1.37 22.28
CA ASP A 17 8.34 -2.82 22.41
C ASP A 17 8.23 -3.56 21.06
N LEU A 18 8.53 -2.89 19.94
CA LEU A 18 8.25 -3.35 18.59
C LEU A 18 8.79 -4.75 18.28
N GLU A 19 10.04 -5.03 18.64
CA GLU A 19 10.65 -6.35 18.44
C GLU A 19 10.03 -7.44 19.34
N LYS A 20 9.61 -7.08 20.55
CA LYS A 20 8.90 -7.99 21.45
C LYS A 20 7.53 -8.34 20.85
N ILE A 21 6.76 -7.34 20.41
CA ILE A 21 5.45 -7.53 19.74
C ILE A 21 5.61 -8.43 18.52
N LYS A 22 6.61 -8.18 17.70
CA LYS A 22 6.91 -9.00 16.52
C LYS A 22 7.17 -10.46 16.90
N ASN A 23 8.03 -10.70 17.87
CA ASN A 23 8.40 -12.05 18.29
C ASN A 23 7.20 -12.81 18.89
N GLU A 24 6.35 -12.15 19.67
CA GLU A 24 5.12 -12.75 20.19
C GLU A 24 4.14 -13.04 19.05
N HIS A 25 3.92 -12.08 18.15
CA HIS A 25 3.04 -12.24 16.99
C HIS A 25 3.48 -13.43 16.10
N LEU A 26 4.77 -13.56 15.82
CA LEU A 26 5.28 -14.63 14.95
C LEU A 26 5.03 -16.04 15.52
N LYS A 27 4.83 -16.21 16.81
CA LYS A 27 4.46 -17.51 17.40
C LYS A 27 3.11 -18.02 16.87
N TYR A 28 2.19 -17.11 16.55
CA TYR A 28 0.87 -17.46 16.00
C TYR A 28 0.92 -17.81 14.52
N THR A 29 2.00 -17.50 13.81
CA THR A 29 2.17 -17.75 12.38
C THR A 29 2.81 -19.13 12.09
N LEU A 30 3.29 -19.83 13.12
CA LEU A 30 3.95 -21.13 12.95
C LEU A 30 2.94 -22.24 12.68
N PRO A 31 3.13 -23.05 11.62
CA PRO A 31 2.24 -24.16 11.31
C PRO A 31 2.10 -25.14 12.48
N GLY A 32 0.86 -25.53 12.76
CA GLY A 32 0.55 -26.49 13.81
C GLY A 32 0.53 -25.95 15.24
N THR A 33 0.86 -24.69 15.43
CA THR A 33 0.79 -24.02 16.74
C THR A 33 -0.68 -23.78 17.10
N ARG A 34 -1.08 -24.21 18.31
CA ARG A 34 -2.39 -23.89 18.92
C ARG A 34 -2.11 -23.12 20.19
N LEU A 35 -2.05 -21.80 20.07
CA LEU A 35 -1.96 -20.90 21.21
C LEU A 35 -3.34 -20.30 21.50
N GLU A 36 -3.62 -20.03 22.77
CA GLU A 36 -4.73 -19.18 23.13
C GLU A 36 -4.47 -17.77 22.58
N VAL A 37 -5.52 -17.11 22.13
CA VAL A 37 -5.40 -15.75 21.58
C VAL A 37 -5.04 -14.80 22.70
N ASP A 38 -3.95 -14.06 22.52
CA ASP A 38 -3.60 -12.94 23.39
C ASP A 38 -4.34 -11.68 22.87
N GLU A 39 -5.42 -11.31 23.55
CA GLU A 39 -6.26 -10.16 23.19
C GLU A 39 -5.55 -8.82 23.40
N ASP A 40 -4.48 -8.79 24.18
CA ASP A 40 -3.68 -7.58 24.45
C ASP A 40 -2.58 -7.37 23.40
N LEU A 41 -2.30 -8.37 22.57
CA LEU A 41 -1.30 -8.26 21.53
C LEU A 41 -1.78 -7.34 20.38
N PRO A 42 -1.06 -6.24 20.06
CA PRO A 42 -1.44 -5.36 18.98
C PRO A 42 -1.54 -6.09 17.64
N ILE A 43 -2.57 -5.80 16.86
CA ILE A 43 -2.69 -6.33 15.49
C ILE A 43 -1.68 -5.65 14.55
N ILE A 44 -1.13 -6.44 13.64
CA ILE A 44 -0.17 -5.97 12.63
C ILE A 44 -0.93 -5.68 11.34
N ILE A 45 -0.83 -4.43 10.88
CA ILE A 45 -1.55 -3.96 9.70
C ILE A 45 -0.56 -3.43 8.68
N ASN A 46 -0.71 -3.82 7.42
CA ASN A 46 0.00 -3.20 6.30
C ASN A 46 -0.96 -2.49 5.37
N LEU A 47 -0.67 -1.22 5.12
CA LEU A 47 -1.38 -0.38 4.17
C LEU A 47 -0.46 -0.13 2.97
N GLY A 48 -0.70 -0.85 1.86
CA GLY A 48 0.07 -0.76 0.63
C GLY A 48 -0.59 0.19 -0.37
N TYR A 49 0.15 1.22 -0.80
CA TYR A 49 -0.32 2.22 -1.75
C TYR A 49 0.57 2.27 -2.99
N GLY A 50 -0.02 2.62 -4.12
CA GLY A 50 0.69 3.00 -5.32
C GLY A 50 1.56 1.91 -5.96
N VAL A 51 1.10 0.66 -6.01
CA VAL A 51 1.72 -0.41 -6.81
C VAL A 51 1.69 -0.07 -8.29
N HIS A 52 0.67 0.65 -8.74
CA HIS A 52 0.61 1.28 -10.05
C HIS A 52 0.83 2.78 -9.91
N GLY A 53 1.88 3.30 -10.53
CA GLY A 53 2.27 4.70 -10.38
C GLY A 53 1.31 5.70 -11.03
N ASN A 54 0.48 5.24 -11.98
CA ASN A 54 -0.56 6.05 -12.63
C ASN A 54 -1.94 5.96 -11.95
N GLU A 55 -1.96 5.52 -10.72
CA GLU A 55 -3.11 5.56 -9.82
C GLU A 55 -2.82 6.57 -8.69
N PRO A 56 -2.81 7.90 -8.99
CA PRO A 56 -2.24 8.91 -8.11
C PRO A 56 -2.98 9.11 -6.80
N SER A 57 -4.30 8.89 -6.76
CA SER A 57 -5.12 9.11 -5.56
C SER A 57 -4.68 8.20 -4.41
N SER A 58 -4.19 6.99 -4.72
CA SER A 58 -3.75 6.08 -3.67
C SER A 58 -2.52 6.62 -2.92
N ALA A 59 -1.51 7.09 -3.64
CA ALA A 59 -0.31 7.66 -3.02
C ALA A 59 -0.61 8.98 -2.26
N GLU A 60 -1.52 9.81 -2.77
CA GLU A 60 -1.99 11.02 -2.05
C GLU A 60 -2.75 10.63 -0.77
N ALA A 61 -3.60 9.60 -0.84
CA ALA A 61 -4.31 9.08 0.33
C ALA A 61 -3.35 8.54 1.40
N ALA A 62 -2.20 7.99 1.02
CA ALA A 62 -1.19 7.52 1.97
C ALA A 62 -0.69 8.64 2.88
N MET A 63 -0.38 9.81 2.32
CA MET A 63 0.05 10.99 3.11
C MET A 63 -1.04 11.46 4.05
N LEU A 64 -2.28 11.54 3.56
CA LEU A 64 -3.42 11.96 4.38
C LEU A 64 -3.71 10.94 5.50
N THR A 65 -3.60 9.66 5.21
CA THR A 65 -3.74 8.59 6.20
C THR A 65 -2.67 8.69 7.28
N ALA A 66 -1.41 8.81 6.90
CA ALA A 66 -0.30 8.98 7.84
C ALA A 66 -0.52 10.22 8.73
N TYR A 67 -0.85 11.37 8.12
CA TYR A 67 -1.15 12.60 8.86
C TYR A 67 -2.31 12.41 9.83
N THR A 68 -3.40 11.80 9.37
CA THR A 68 -4.60 11.57 10.21
C THR A 68 -4.26 10.68 11.42
N LEU A 69 -3.49 9.63 11.21
CA LEU A 69 -3.10 8.72 12.30
C LEU A 69 -2.23 9.42 13.35
N VAL A 70 -1.27 10.25 12.93
CA VAL A 70 -0.31 10.86 13.87
C VAL A 70 -0.80 12.18 14.48
N ALA A 71 -1.69 12.91 13.81
CA ALA A 71 -2.13 14.25 14.24
C ALA A 71 -3.52 14.29 14.87
N SER A 72 -4.31 13.22 14.70
CA SER A 72 -5.69 13.18 15.19
C SER A 72 -5.74 13.12 16.71
N LYS A 73 -6.65 13.92 17.27
CA LYS A 73 -7.03 13.88 18.71
C LYS A 73 -8.33 13.10 18.92
N ASN A 74 -8.80 12.36 17.92
CA ASN A 74 -10.01 11.58 18.02
C ASN A 74 -9.74 10.31 18.83
N ILE A 75 -10.52 10.09 19.88
CA ILE A 75 -10.37 8.93 20.77
C ILE A 75 -10.43 7.57 20.06
N LYS A 76 -11.17 7.47 18.94
CA LYS A 76 -11.23 6.24 18.16
C LYS A 76 -9.89 5.98 17.43
N ILE A 77 -9.25 7.02 16.92
CA ILE A 77 -7.93 6.91 16.29
C ILE A 77 -6.88 6.58 17.32
N GLU A 78 -6.90 7.25 18.46
CA GLU A 78 -5.99 6.96 19.57
C GLU A 78 -6.12 5.50 20.03
N ARG A 79 -7.36 5.01 20.23
CA ARG A 79 -7.60 3.60 20.56
C ARG A 79 -7.09 2.66 19.46
N PHE A 80 -7.30 3.00 18.19
CA PHE A 80 -6.82 2.19 17.07
C PHE A 80 -5.30 2.09 17.07
N ILE A 81 -4.58 3.20 17.25
CA ILE A 81 -3.12 3.25 17.31
C ILE A 81 -2.58 2.47 18.51
N ASN A 82 -3.26 2.55 19.67
CA ASN A 82 -2.82 1.82 20.87
C ASN A 82 -2.93 0.30 20.71
N ASN A 83 -3.87 -0.18 19.90
CA ASN A 83 -4.14 -1.61 19.69
C ASN A 83 -3.56 -2.16 18.38
N SER A 84 -2.74 -1.39 17.67
CA SER A 84 -2.17 -1.83 16.39
C SER A 84 -0.75 -1.32 16.16
N VAL A 85 -0.02 -2.05 15.33
CA VAL A 85 1.20 -1.60 14.66
C VAL A 85 0.90 -1.50 13.17
N ILE A 86 0.94 -0.28 12.65
CA ILE A 86 0.52 0.03 11.28
C ILE A 86 1.76 0.34 10.45
N PHE A 87 1.95 -0.43 9.39
CA PHE A 87 2.99 -0.20 8.39
C PHE A 87 2.34 0.40 7.14
N ILE A 88 2.85 1.54 6.70
CA ILE A 88 2.35 2.25 5.52
C ILE A 88 3.45 2.25 4.47
N ASP A 89 3.18 1.61 3.32
CA ASP A 89 3.98 1.77 2.10
C ASP A 89 3.36 2.92 1.29
N PRO A 90 3.91 4.13 1.32
CA PRO A 90 3.24 5.29 0.70
C PRO A 90 3.24 5.25 -0.82
N THR A 91 4.21 4.58 -1.42
CA THR A 91 4.23 4.28 -2.86
C THR A 91 5.19 3.12 -3.14
N ILE A 92 4.63 2.01 -3.60
CA ILE A 92 5.39 0.80 -3.94
C ILE A 92 6.11 0.96 -5.29
N ASN A 93 5.58 1.83 -6.17
CA ASN A 93 6.13 2.08 -7.51
C ASN A 93 6.47 3.57 -7.72
N PRO A 94 7.55 4.07 -7.10
CA PRO A 94 7.91 5.48 -7.22
C PRO A 94 8.35 5.88 -8.63
N ASP A 95 8.97 4.98 -9.39
CA ASP A 95 9.42 5.27 -10.76
C ASP A 95 8.23 5.41 -11.73
N GLY A 96 7.21 4.55 -11.57
CA GLY A 96 5.96 4.69 -12.31
C GLY A 96 5.19 5.96 -11.94
N ARG A 97 5.16 6.31 -10.65
CA ARG A 97 4.55 7.55 -10.16
C ARG A 97 5.22 8.79 -10.78
N ASP A 98 6.53 8.81 -10.84
CA ASP A 98 7.26 9.91 -11.45
C ASP A 98 6.94 10.06 -12.94
N ARG A 99 6.93 8.97 -13.70
CA ARG A 99 6.55 9.01 -15.11
C ARG A 99 5.15 9.58 -15.33
N HIS A 100 4.20 9.11 -14.54
CA HIS A 100 2.83 9.62 -14.59
C HIS A 100 2.76 11.11 -14.26
N SER A 101 3.45 11.54 -13.22
CA SER A 101 3.48 12.93 -12.80
C SER A 101 4.13 13.84 -13.84
N GLN A 102 5.20 13.38 -14.49
CA GLN A 102 5.84 14.12 -15.58
C GLN A 102 4.90 14.27 -16.76
N TRP A 103 4.26 13.17 -17.20
CA TRP A 103 3.28 13.24 -18.28
C TRP A 103 2.12 14.18 -17.93
N ALA A 104 1.50 14.03 -16.78
CA ALA A 104 0.38 14.85 -16.35
C ALA A 104 0.75 16.34 -16.31
N ASN A 105 1.94 16.68 -15.81
CA ASN A 105 2.40 18.07 -15.78
C ASN A 105 2.75 18.65 -17.15
N GLN A 106 3.20 17.81 -18.06
CA GLN A 106 3.58 18.23 -19.42
C GLN A 106 2.37 18.46 -20.31
N TYR A 107 1.33 17.66 -20.19
CA TYR A 107 0.20 17.65 -21.12
C TYR A 107 -1.09 18.23 -20.53
N LYS A 108 -1.12 18.58 -19.24
CA LYS A 108 -2.30 19.24 -18.68
C LYS A 108 -2.55 20.58 -19.35
N SER A 109 -3.79 20.81 -19.76
CA SER A 109 -4.23 22.07 -20.31
C SER A 109 -4.46 23.13 -19.21
N ILE A 110 -4.36 24.42 -19.58
CA ILE A 110 -4.69 25.52 -18.67
C ILE A 110 -6.20 25.52 -18.36
N ASN A 111 -7.00 25.23 -19.37
CA ASN A 111 -8.45 25.08 -19.24
C ASN A 111 -8.79 23.60 -19.36
N LEU A 112 -9.83 23.15 -18.65
CA LEU A 112 -10.31 21.77 -18.75
C LEU A 112 -10.73 21.46 -20.20
N VAL A 113 -10.21 20.35 -20.74
CA VAL A 113 -10.50 19.87 -22.07
C VAL A 113 -11.47 18.69 -21.97
N ALA A 114 -12.60 18.79 -22.65
CA ALA A 114 -13.61 17.73 -22.66
C ALA A 114 -13.38 16.66 -23.74
N ASP A 115 -12.47 16.89 -24.69
CA ASP A 115 -12.15 15.92 -25.74
C ASP A 115 -11.36 14.75 -25.16
N SER A 116 -11.96 13.58 -25.15
CA SER A 116 -11.32 12.34 -24.66
C SER A 116 -10.09 11.91 -25.46
N ASN A 117 -9.87 12.47 -26.66
CA ASN A 117 -8.68 12.20 -27.47
C ASN A 117 -7.53 13.17 -27.19
N ASP A 118 -7.75 14.17 -26.37
CA ASP A 118 -6.69 15.10 -25.98
C ASP A 118 -5.56 14.38 -25.21
N ALA A 119 -4.33 14.88 -25.39
CA ALA A 119 -3.15 14.30 -24.75
C ALA A 119 -3.20 14.33 -23.21
N GLU A 120 -3.96 15.28 -22.62
CA GLU A 120 -4.13 15.31 -21.17
C GLU A 120 -4.93 14.13 -20.60
N HIS A 121 -5.70 13.41 -21.44
CA HIS A 121 -6.46 12.23 -21.05
C HIS A 121 -5.83 10.91 -21.50
N ASN A 122 -4.79 10.98 -22.31
CA ASN A 122 -4.19 9.81 -22.94
C ASN A 122 -2.71 9.69 -22.56
N GLU A 123 -2.46 9.05 -21.42
CA GLU A 123 -1.11 8.81 -20.93
C GLU A 123 -0.26 8.06 -21.97
N ALA A 124 0.82 8.71 -22.42
CA ALA A 124 1.72 8.15 -23.42
C ALA A 124 2.48 6.94 -22.88
N TRP A 125 2.76 5.96 -23.77
CA TRP A 125 3.68 4.87 -23.45
C TRP A 125 5.05 5.41 -22.98
N PRO A 126 5.70 4.84 -21.95
CA PRO A 126 5.40 3.56 -21.29
C PRO A 126 4.40 3.63 -20.13
N ARG A 127 3.75 4.76 -19.89
CA ARG A 127 2.79 4.98 -18.81
C ARG A 127 3.39 4.80 -17.39
N GLY A 128 2.70 5.29 -16.39
CA GLY A 128 3.13 5.15 -15.00
C GLY A 128 2.69 3.85 -14.32
N ARG A 129 1.97 2.96 -15.01
CA ARG A 129 1.51 1.70 -14.42
C ARG A 129 2.67 0.81 -13.97
N THR A 130 3.67 0.65 -14.83
CA THR A 130 4.80 -0.26 -14.63
C THR A 130 5.96 0.39 -13.87
N ASN A 131 6.87 -0.44 -13.34
CA ASN A 131 8.07 0.02 -12.65
C ASN A 131 9.14 0.57 -13.61
N HIS A 132 10.36 0.78 -13.11
CA HIS A 132 11.49 1.25 -13.90
C HIS A 132 11.81 0.35 -15.11
N TYR A 133 11.63 -0.95 -14.97
CA TYR A 133 11.92 -1.96 -15.99
C TYR A 133 10.70 -2.34 -16.83
N TRP A 134 9.59 -1.58 -16.71
CA TRP A 134 8.34 -1.80 -17.42
C TRP A 134 7.60 -3.09 -17.06
N PHE A 135 7.83 -3.58 -15.83
CA PHE A 135 7.07 -4.69 -15.26
C PHE A 135 5.89 -4.18 -14.44
N ASP A 136 4.76 -4.84 -14.56
CA ASP A 136 3.62 -4.64 -13.68
C ASP A 136 3.91 -5.34 -12.34
N LEU A 137 4.19 -4.56 -11.31
CA LEU A 137 4.49 -5.08 -9.97
C LEU A 137 3.33 -5.86 -9.37
N ASN A 138 2.09 -5.55 -9.79
CA ASN A 138 0.91 -6.31 -9.37
C ASN A 138 0.75 -7.64 -10.15
N ARG A 139 1.75 -8.07 -10.89
CA ARG A 139 1.89 -9.41 -11.50
C ARG A 139 3.13 -10.14 -11.01
N ASP A 140 3.87 -9.55 -10.05
CA ASP A 140 5.17 -10.06 -9.60
C ASP A 140 5.16 -10.63 -8.16
N TRP A 141 4.00 -10.74 -7.53
CA TRP A 141 3.88 -11.24 -6.16
C TRP A 141 4.28 -12.72 -6.01
N LEU A 142 4.08 -13.53 -7.03
CA LEU A 142 4.45 -14.95 -7.00
C LEU A 142 5.93 -15.17 -7.32
N LEU A 143 6.41 -14.55 -8.41
CA LEU A 143 7.76 -14.80 -8.92
C LEU A 143 8.80 -13.90 -8.25
N ALA A 144 8.40 -12.72 -7.81
CA ALA A 144 9.25 -11.74 -7.13
C ALA A 144 10.57 -11.49 -7.86
N ILE A 145 10.49 -11.21 -9.15
CA ILE A 145 11.66 -10.96 -10.00
C ILE A 145 12.25 -9.59 -9.71
N ASN A 146 11.36 -8.60 -9.50
CA ASN A 146 11.74 -7.21 -9.31
C ASN A 146 12.20 -6.92 -7.87
N PRO A 147 13.13 -5.97 -7.68
CA PRO A 147 13.64 -5.63 -6.36
C PRO A 147 12.56 -5.13 -5.39
N GLU A 148 11.56 -4.39 -5.90
CA GLU A 148 10.42 -3.91 -5.13
C GLU A 148 9.61 -5.09 -4.54
N SER A 149 9.28 -6.07 -5.38
CA SER A 149 8.55 -7.27 -4.95
C SER A 149 9.36 -8.11 -3.98
N LYS A 150 10.67 -8.28 -4.23
CA LYS A 150 11.58 -8.99 -3.30
C LYS A 150 11.64 -8.30 -1.94
N GLY A 151 11.78 -6.98 -1.93
CA GLY A 151 11.81 -6.19 -0.70
C GLY A 151 10.51 -6.31 0.09
N LYS A 152 9.38 -6.18 -0.59
CA LYS A 152 8.05 -6.29 -0.01
C LYS A 152 7.80 -7.67 0.58
N LEU A 153 8.09 -8.74 -0.16
CA LEU A 153 7.89 -10.11 0.31
C LEU A 153 8.83 -10.45 1.46
N LYS A 154 10.09 -9.99 1.42
CA LYS A 154 11.03 -10.16 2.55
C LYS A 154 10.46 -9.52 3.82
N TRP A 155 9.95 -8.30 3.71
CA TRP A 155 9.30 -7.61 4.83
C TRP A 155 8.05 -8.39 5.28
N PHE A 156 7.15 -8.76 4.35
CA PHE A 156 5.93 -9.52 4.64
C PHE A 156 6.25 -10.80 5.43
N HIS A 157 7.19 -11.61 4.97
CA HIS A 157 7.58 -12.85 5.66
C HIS A 157 8.30 -12.61 7.00
N SER A 158 8.80 -11.41 7.24
CA SER A 158 9.38 -11.07 8.55
C SER A 158 8.35 -10.65 9.58
N TRP A 159 7.13 -10.28 9.14
CA TRP A 159 6.08 -9.76 10.00
C TRP A 159 4.79 -10.58 9.98
N TYR A 160 4.45 -11.20 8.86
CA TYR A 160 3.16 -11.90 8.64
C TYR A 160 1.96 -11.09 9.15
N PRO A 161 1.69 -9.90 8.61
CA PRO A 161 0.66 -9.02 9.12
C PRO A 161 -0.73 -9.66 9.13
N ASN A 162 -1.55 -9.32 10.13
CA ASN A 162 -2.92 -9.80 10.26
C ASN A 162 -3.84 -9.23 9.16
N VAL A 163 -3.53 -8.00 8.72
CA VAL A 163 -4.28 -7.31 7.67
C VAL A 163 -3.31 -6.74 6.64
N VAL A 164 -3.57 -7.02 5.38
CA VAL A 164 -2.86 -6.44 4.24
C VAL A 164 -3.88 -5.80 3.33
N THR A 165 -3.64 -4.55 2.96
CA THR A 165 -4.44 -3.84 1.96
C THR A 165 -3.59 -3.46 0.77
N ASP A 166 -4.19 -3.41 -0.40
CA ASP A 166 -3.59 -2.98 -1.66
C ASP A 166 -4.53 -1.98 -2.32
N PHE A 167 -4.16 -0.70 -2.28
CA PHE A 167 -5.01 0.39 -2.73
C PHE A 167 -4.78 0.69 -4.21
N HIS A 168 -5.84 0.61 -4.97
CA HIS A 168 -5.88 0.82 -6.42
C HIS A 168 -6.89 1.90 -6.82
N GLU A 169 -6.79 2.35 -8.06
CA GLU A 169 -7.82 3.12 -8.73
C GLU A 169 -8.40 2.36 -9.92
N MET A 170 -9.64 2.68 -10.23
CA MET A 170 -10.32 2.21 -11.43
C MET A 170 -10.15 3.23 -12.55
N GLY A 171 -10.33 2.79 -13.81
CA GLY A 171 -10.33 3.71 -14.94
C GLY A 171 -11.38 4.80 -14.80
N THR A 172 -11.10 5.99 -15.30
CA THR A 172 -11.94 7.21 -15.16
C THR A 172 -13.41 7.01 -15.54
N ASN A 173 -13.68 6.16 -16.54
CA ASN A 173 -15.03 5.88 -17.01
C ASN A 173 -15.62 4.58 -16.43
N SER A 174 -14.96 3.97 -15.45
CA SER A 174 -15.42 2.74 -14.83
C SER A 174 -16.36 3.03 -13.67
N ASN A 175 -17.43 2.23 -13.55
CA ASN A 175 -18.24 2.22 -12.34
C ASN A 175 -17.47 1.55 -11.20
N TYR A 176 -17.70 2.03 -9.97
CA TYR A 176 -17.15 1.35 -8.80
C TYR A 176 -17.69 -0.06 -8.69
N PHE A 177 -16.79 -1.02 -8.54
CA PHE A 177 -17.13 -2.39 -8.19
C PHE A 177 -15.96 -3.02 -7.40
N PHE A 178 -16.24 -4.07 -6.69
CA PHE A 178 -15.21 -5.00 -6.23
C PHE A 178 -15.68 -6.43 -6.53
N GLU A 179 -14.73 -7.29 -6.86
CA GLU A 179 -15.07 -8.68 -7.10
C GLU A 179 -15.43 -9.38 -5.78
N PRO A 180 -16.61 -9.97 -5.68
CA PRO A 180 -16.92 -10.79 -4.50
C PRO A 180 -16.01 -12.01 -4.47
N MET A 181 -15.60 -12.42 -3.28
CA MET A 181 -14.91 -13.69 -3.13
C MET A 181 -15.75 -14.81 -3.74
N LYS A 182 -15.16 -15.61 -4.62
CA LYS A 182 -15.84 -16.80 -5.17
C LYS A 182 -16.21 -17.70 -3.98
N ARG A 183 -17.50 -17.87 -3.75
CA ARG A 183 -17.99 -18.94 -2.88
C ARG A 183 -17.70 -20.24 -3.62
N ASN A 184 -16.90 -21.09 -3.02
CA ASN A 184 -16.51 -22.40 -3.54
C ASN A 184 -15.58 -22.31 -4.77
N ALA A 185 -14.28 -22.17 -4.54
CA ALA A 185 -13.28 -22.83 -5.34
C ALA A 185 -13.23 -24.31 -4.85
N SER A 186 -14.21 -25.09 -5.24
CA SER A 186 -14.13 -26.56 -5.17
C SER A 186 -13.66 -27.06 -6.51
#